data_912501fee005ebee37ac8c01b4c7ed19
#
_entry.id   912501fee005ebee37ac8c01b4c7ed19
#
_cell.length_a   1.000
_cell.length_b   1.000
_cell.length_c   1.000
_cell.angle_alpha   90.00
_cell.angle_beta   90.00
_cell.angle_gamma   90.00
#
_symmetry.space_group_name_H-M   'P 1'
#
loop_
_entity.id
_entity.type
_entity.pdbx_description
1 polymer ?
#
loop_
_entity_poly.entity_id
_entity_poly.type
_entity_poly.pdbx_seq_one_letter_code
_entity_poly.pdbx_strand_id
1 'polypeptide(L)'
;MSRIESLMIVGTGGMARLLARTLREKIPKIAISSRIPEKAERLSARLGVRWASAEEAAEYDSVLLTAPPQNLPEAVAAISEKMRPRSLLMDISSVKVGVVERIEEKIPREIEYISLHPLFGPTARKIDGYSIAVIPVRGEIFLNSVVELFKSVGLNVVVTSPREHDEIMSVIQVAHHMAYLSMALTLWESLSPEIIAKYSTRSLRRTSSIFKMLRGNLRVIKEIQELNVYGDRARKKLIECIGRLGARDPRSWADVEKALEELPRIL
;
A
#
# COMPACT_ATOMS: atom_id res chain seq x y z
N MET A 1 -13.52 3.71 -24.72
CA MET A 1 -12.82 3.57 -23.42
C MET A 1 -13.73 4.10 -22.34
N SER A 2 -14.07 3.29 -21.36
CA SER A 2 -14.95 3.72 -20.25
C SER A 2 -14.16 4.63 -19.32
N ARG A 3 -14.58 5.88 -19.18
CA ARG A 3 -14.00 6.84 -18.24
C ARG A 3 -14.59 6.58 -16.84
N ILE A 4 -13.78 6.71 -15.79
CA ILE A 4 -14.26 6.68 -14.40
C ILE A 4 -14.87 8.06 -14.10
N GLU A 5 -16.19 8.14 -14.08
CA GLU A 5 -16.92 9.38 -13.80
C GLU A 5 -17.50 9.42 -12.38
N SER A 6 -17.60 8.25 -11.76
CA SER A 6 -18.09 8.11 -10.40
C SER A 6 -17.31 7.07 -9.61
N LEU A 7 -16.95 7.42 -8.36
CA LEU A 7 -16.18 6.58 -7.45
C LEU A 7 -16.78 6.60 -6.04
N MET A 8 -17.06 5.40 -5.53
CA MET A 8 -17.35 5.22 -4.11
C MET A 8 -16.10 4.70 -3.39
N ILE A 9 -15.59 5.42 -2.39
CA ILE A 9 -14.48 4.97 -1.53
C ILE A 9 -15.06 4.37 -0.26
N VAL A 10 -14.82 3.08 -0.05
CA VAL A 10 -15.29 2.34 1.13
C VAL A 10 -14.18 2.31 2.19
N GLY A 11 -14.39 3.08 3.25
CA GLY A 11 -13.47 3.23 4.36
C GLY A 11 -13.30 4.68 4.81
N THR A 12 -12.83 4.87 6.05
CA THR A 12 -12.62 6.20 6.66
C THR A 12 -11.22 6.37 7.24
N GLY A 13 -10.31 5.44 6.91
CA GLY A 13 -8.92 5.46 7.34
C GLY A 13 -8.07 6.54 6.66
N GLY A 14 -6.79 6.55 6.99
CA GLY A 14 -5.84 7.52 6.44
C GLY A 14 -5.72 7.46 4.92
N MET A 15 -5.68 6.26 4.32
CA MET A 15 -5.62 6.09 2.86
C MET A 15 -6.91 6.51 2.17
N ALA A 16 -8.09 6.15 2.73
CA ALA A 16 -9.37 6.64 2.21
C ALA A 16 -9.40 8.17 2.14
N ARG A 17 -8.99 8.84 3.23
CA ARG A 17 -8.91 10.30 3.31
C ARG A 17 -7.95 10.89 2.29
N LEU A 18 -6.76 10.30 2.15
CA LEU A 18 -5.75 10.77 1.20
C LEU A 18 -6.24 10.64 -0.23
N LEU A 19 -6.73 9.46 -0.62
CA LEU A 19 -7.21 9.18 -1.97
C LEU A 19 -8.46 10.00 -2.32
N ALA A 20 -9.44 10.12 -1.40
CA ALA A 20 -10.60 10.97 -1.62
C ALA A 20 -10.20 12.44 -1.85
N ARG A 21 -9.29 12.98 -1.03
CA ARG A 21 -8.79 14.35 -1.20
C ARG A 21 -8.10 14.57 -2.55
N THR A 22 -7.33 13.56 -2.99
CA THR A 22 -6.57 13.64 -4.24
C THR A 22 -7.46 13.50 -5.47
N LEU A 23 -8.42 12.57 -5.43
CA LEU A 23 -9.22 12.21 -6.60
C LEU A 23 -10.46 13.09 -6.80
N ARG A 24 -10.92 13.82 -5.77
CA ARG A 24 -12.14 14.64 -5.86
C ARG A 24 -12.12 15.74 -6.93
N GLU A 25 -10.92 16.18 -7.35
CA GLU A 25 -10.76 17.19 -8.40
C GLU A 25 -10.70 16.57 -9.81
N LYS A 26 -10.62 15.23 -9.88
CA LYS A 26 -10.48 14.48 -11.13
C LYS A 26 -11.71 13.64 -11.48
N ILE A 27 -12.51 13.28 -10.48
CA ILE A 27 -13.71 12.46 -10.63
C ILE A 27 -14.94 13.30 -10.29
N PRO A 28 -15.88 13.49 -11.24
CA PRO A 28 -17.04 14.35 -11.05
C PRO A 28 -17.95 13.95 -9.87
N LYS A 29 -18.19 12.66 -9.70
CA LYS A 29 -19.04 12.14 -8.62
C LYS A 29 -18.19 11.25 -7.71
N ILE A 30 -17.81 11.73 -6.51
CA ILE A 30 -17.09 10.94 -5.51
C ILE A 30 -17.86 10.88 -4.20
N ALA A 31 -17.91 9.69 -3.59
CA ALA A 31 -18.53 9.49 -2.29
C ALA A 31 -17.65 8.65 -1.37
N ILE A 32 -17.89 8.80 -0.07
CA ILE A 32 -17.31 7.97 0.98
C ILE A 32 -18.41 7.11 1.59
N SER A 33 -18.12 5.83 1.75
CA SER A 33 -18.97 4.86 2.43
C SER A 33 -18.21 4.20 3.58
N SER A 34 -18.91 3.68 4.57
CA SER A 34 -18.34 2.97 5.70
C SER A 34 -19.38 2.11 6.41
N ARG A 35 -18.94 1.01 7.05
CA ARG A 35 -19.79 0.24 7.98
C ARG A 35 -20.29 1.05 9.18
N ILE A 36 -19.66 2.18 9.47
CA ILE A 36 -20.06 3.13 10.51
C ILE A 36 -20.43 4.44 9.80
N PRO A 37 -21.72 4.68 9.50
CA PRO A 37 -22.19 5.81 8.71
C PRO A 37 -21.69 7.16 9.23
N GLU A 38 -21.72 7.39 10.53
CA GLU A 38 -21.34 8.66 11.16
C GLU A 38 -19.86 9.02 10.92
N LYS A 39 -18.99 8.00 10.72
CA LYS A 39 -17.58 8.22 10.35
C LYS A 39 -17.46 8.64 8.89
N ALA A 40 -18.25 8.06 8.01
CA ALA A 40 -18.29 8.41 6.60
C ALA A 40 -18.86 9.83 6.40
N GLU A 41 -19.96 10.17 7.05
CA GLU A 41 -20.57 11.50 7.04
C GLU A 41 -19.59 12.58 7.48
N ARG A 42 -18.95 12.38 8.64
CA ARG A 42 -17.94 13.32 9.16
C ARG A 42 -16.76 13.51 8.21
N LEU A 43 -16.28 12.43 7.58
CA LEU A 43 -15.16 12.52 6.65
C LEU A 43 -15.59 13.19 5.35
N SER A 44 -16.78 12.88 4.84
CA SER A 44 -17.36 13.47 3.64
C SER A 44 -17.54 14.99 3.79
N ALA A 45 -18.15 15.42 4.90
CA ALA A 45 -18.32 16.84 5.21
C ALA A 45 -16.98 17.60 5.26
N ARG A 46 -15.93 16.99 5.86
CA ARG A 46 -14.58 17.58 5.91
C ARG A 46 -13.91 17.73 4.55
N LEU A 47 -14.21 16.82 3.63
CA LEU A 47 -13.60 16.78 2.30
C LEU A 47 -14.45 17.48 1.24
N GLY A 48 -15.67 17.88 1.56
CA GLY A 48 -16.60 18.44 0.59
C GLY A 48 -17.01 17.44 -0.50
N VAL A 49 -17.16 16.15 -0.13
CA VAL A 49 -17.61 15.06 -1.01
C VAL A 49 -18.91 14.46 -0.45
N ARG A 50 -19.63 13.69 -1.27
CA ARG A 50 -20.88 13.04 -0.84
C ARG A 50 -20.57 11.91 0.16
N TRP A 51 -21.46 11.70 1.13
CA TRP A 51 -21.61 10.43 1.82
C TRP A 51 -22.60 9.55 1.05
N ALA A 52 -22.34 8.25 1.01
CA ALA A 52 -23.23 7.27 0.39
C ALA A 52 -23.27 5.99 1.22
N SER A 53 -24.45 5.37 1.31
CA SER A 53 -24.60 4.04 1.91
C SER A 53 -24.02 2.98 0.99
N ALA A 54 -23.81 1.76 1.50
CA ALA A 54 -23.37 0.65 0.65
C ALA A 54 -24.43 0.27 -0.40
N GLU A 55 -25.70 0.49 -0.13
CA GLU A 55 -26.83 0.21 -1.03
C GLU A 55 -26.78 1.07 -2.31
N GLU A 56 -26.13 2.22 -2.25
CA GLU A 56 -25.97 3.12 -3.38
C GLU A 56 -24.78 2.75 -4.29
N ALA A 57 -24.11 1.60 -4.06
CA ALA A 57 -22.94 1.19 -4.87
C ALA A 57 -23.27 1.03 -6.37
N ALA A 58 -24.49 0.66 -6.71
CA ALA A 58 -24.95 0.58 -8.11
C ALA A 58 -24.96 1.92 -8.86
N GLU A 59 -24.95 3.04 -8.15
CA GLU A 59 -24.90 4.39 -8.75
C GLU A 59 -23.50 4.82 -9.19
N TYR A 60 -22.47 4.01 -8.92
CA TYR A 60 -21.07 4.33 -9.18
C TYR A 60 -20.45 3.41 -10.23
N ASP A 61 -19.61 3.99 -11.11
CA ASP A 61 -18.83 3.24 -12.10
C ASP A 61 -17.78 2.36 -11.43
N SER A 62 -17.27 2.83 -10.30
CA SER A 62 -16.20 2.19 -9.59
C SER A 62 -16.35 2.28 -8.07
N VAL A 63 -15.85 1.24 -7.39
CA VAL A 63 -15.75 1.17 -5.94
C VAL A 63 -14.31 0.89 -5.54
N LEU A 64 -13.76 1.65 -4.59
CA LEU A 64 -12.42 1.48 -4.04
C LEU A 64 -12.49 1.09 -2.57
N LEU A 65 -12.05 -0.14 -2.27
CA LEU A 65 -11.94 -0.65 -0.91
C LEU A 65 -10.61 -0.24 -0.28
N THR A 66 -10.68 0.35 0.91
CA THR A 66 -9.50 0.75 1.69
C THR A 66 -9.40 -0.01 3.01
N ALA A 67 -10.05 -1.17 3.08
CA ALA A 67 -10.03 -2.05 4.24
C ALA A 67 -8.68 -2.80 4.34
N PRO A 68 -8.26 -3.18 5.56
CA PRO A 68 -7.12 -4.08 5.74
C PRO A 68 -7.37 -5.45 5.08
N PRO A 69 -6.30 -6.16 4.62
CA PRO A 69 -6.43 -7.44 3.90
C PRO A 69 -7.29 -8.49 4.58
N GLN A 70 -7.26 -8.58 5.92
CA GLN A 70 -8.08 -9.56 6.67
C GLN A 70 -9.58 -9.29 6.55
N ASN A 71 -9.97 -8.03 6.36
CA ASN A 71 -11.38 -7.63 6.26
C ASN A 71 -11.84 -7.44 4.81
N LEU A 72 -10.92 -7.58 3.84
CA LEU A 72 -11.23 -7.37 2.42
C LEU A 72 -12.24 -8.40 1.89
N PRO A 73 -12.10 -9.71 2.12
CA PRO A 73 -13.07 -10.69 1.57
C PRO A 73 -14.50 -10.43 2.01
N GLU A 74 -14.72 -10.06 3.29
CA GLU A 74 -16.04 -9.72 3.81
C GLU A 74 -16.56 -8.39 3.24
N ALA A 75 -15.67 -7.39 3.15
CA ALA A 75 -16.03 -6.08 2.59
C ALA A 75 -16.37 -6.18 1.10
N VAL A 76 -15.64 -7.02 0.36
CA VAL A 76 -15.90 -7.32 -1.06
C VAL A 76 -17.25 -8.00 -1.21
N ALA A 77 -17.52 -9.08 -0.50
CA ALA A 77 -18.80 -9.79 -0.58
C ALA A 77 -19.99 -8.85 -0.30
N ALA A 78 -19.87 -8.02 0.75
CA ALA A 78 -20.93 -7.10 1.14
C ALA A 78 -21.20 -5.98 0.12
N ILE A 79 -20.20 -5.53 -0.65
CA ILE A 79 -20.34 -4.40 -1.57
C ILE A 79 -20.54 -4.84 -3.02
N SER A 80 -19.87 -5.92 -3.45
CA SER A 80 -19.89 -6.33 -4.85
C SER A 80 -21.25 -6.80 -5.34
N GLU A 81 -22.04 -7.40 -4.47
CA GLU A 81 -23.44 -7.80 -4.77
C GLU A 81 -24.36 -6.60 -5.04
N LYS A 82 -23.99 -5.42 -4.53
CA LYS A 82 -24.73 -4.17 -4.69
C LYS A 82 -24.23 -3.31 -5.85
N MET A 83 -23.12 -3.70 -6.46
CA MET A 83 -22.55 -3.02 -7.61
C MET A 83 -23.31 -3.39 -8.89
N ARG A 84 -23.34 -2.47 -9.84
CA ARG A 84 -23.95 -2.74 -11.14
C ARG A 84 -23.03 -3.63 -12.01
N PRO A 85 -23.57 -4.45 -12.89
CA PRO A 85 -22.78 -5.17 -13.90
C PRO A 85 -21.89 -4.21 -14.71
N ARG A 86 -20.72 -4.67 -15.13
CA ARG A 86 -19.74 -3.92 -15.92
C ARG A 86 -19.22 -2.66 -15.20
N SER A 87 -19.21 -2.69 -13.86
CA SER A 87 -18.51 -1.71 -13.03
C SER A 87 -17.14 -2.23 -12.58
N LEU A 88 -16.35 -1.39 -11.92
CA LEU A 88 -14.98 -1.70 -11.47
C LEU A 88 -14.92 -1.77 -9.96
N LEU A 89 -14.41 -2.88 -9.43
CA LEU A 89 -13.95 -2.97 -8.05
C LEU A 89 -12.44 -2.74 -7.97
N MET A 90 -11.99 -1.98 -6.98
CA MET A 90 -10.57 -1.80 -6.67
C MET A 90 -10.30 -2.01 -5.17
N ASP A 91 -9.10 -2.46 -4.83
CA ASP A 91 -8.56 -2.48 -3.47
C ASP A 91 -7.16 -1.85 -3.41
N ILE A 92 -6.62 -1.66 -2.20
CA ILE A 92 -5.28 -1.11 -1.98
C ILE A 92 -4.41 -1.99 -1.09
N SER A 93 -4.58 -3.30 -1.12
CA SER A 93 -3.76 -4.24 -0.33
C SER A 93 -2.27 -4.14 -0.67
N SER A 94 -1.42 -4.33 0.34
CA SER A 94 0.04 -4.26 0.16
C SER A 94 0.66 -5.57 -0.32
N VAL A 95 -0.09 -6.68 -0.28
CA VAL A 95 0.31 -8.00 -0.76
C VAL A 95 -0.73 -8.49 -1.75
N LYS A 96 -0.32 -9.18 -2.81
CA LYS A 96 -1.18 -9.56 -3.92
C LYS A 96 -1.45 -11.06 -4.01
N VAL A 97 -0.39 -11.86 -4.07
CA VAL A 97 -0.51 -13.33 -4.19
C VAL A 97 -1.29 -13.91 -3.02
N GLY A 98 -2.29 -14.73 -3.29
CA GLY A 98 -3.21 -15.29 -2.31
C GLY A 98 -4.25 -14.30 -1.75
N VAL A 99 -4.08 -12.99 -1.98
CA VAL A 99 -5.06 -11.96 -1.59
C VAL A 99 -6.01 -11.69 -2.73
N VAL A 100 -5.47 -11.44 -3.94
CA VAL A 100 -6.30 -11.10 -5.11
C VAL A 100 -7.19 -12.27 -5.52
N GLU A 101 -6.71 -13.50 -5.43
CA GLU A 101 -7.48 -14.70 -5.75
C GLU A 101 -8.68 -14.86 -4.81
N ARG A 102 -8.46 -14.72 -3.49
CA ARG A 102 -9.53 -14.78 -2.49
C ARG A 102 -10.57 -13.67 -2.63
N ILE A 103 -10.16 -12.51 -3.12
CA ILE A 103 -11.06 -11.39 -3.41
C ILE A 103 -11.84 -11.71 -4.68
N GLU A 104 -11.17 -12.14 -5.75
CA GLU A 104 -11.77 -12.43 -7.05
C GLU A 104 -12.87 -13.49 -6.95
N GLU A 105 -12.69 -14.53 -6.12
CA GLU A 105 -13.69 -15.57 -5.85
C GLU A 105 -15.02 -15.02 -5.28
N LYS A 106 -14.99 -13.83 -4.65
CA LYS A 106 -16.15 -13.18 -4.03
C LYS A 106 -16.84 -12.17 -4.92
N ILE A 107 -16.26 -11.85 -6.07
CA ILE A 107 -16.77 -10.80 -6.97
C ILE A 107 -17.64 -11.43 -8.05
N PRO A 108 -18.88 -10.96 -8.31
CA PRO A 108 -19.69 -11.36 -9.46
C PRO A 108 -18.90 -11.26 -10.77
N ARG A 109 -19.13 -12.20 -11.70
CA ARG A 109 -18.32 -12.30 -12.94
C ARG A 109 -18.40 -11.07 -13.84
N GLU A 110 -19.47 -10.34 -13.74
CA GLU A 110 -19.77 -9.13 -14.53
C GLU A 110 -19.05 -7.87 -14.05
N ILE A 111 -18.36 -7.94 -12.89
CA ILE A 111 -17.61 -6.81 -12.33
C ILE A 111 -16.12 -7.00 -12.62
N GLU A 112 -15.48 -5.96 -13.15
CA GLU A 112 -14.03 -5.95 -13.32
C GLU A 112 -13.30 -5.72 -11.99
N TYR A 113 -12.09 -6.25 -11.89
CA TYR A 113 -11.28 -6.11 -10.69
C TYR A 113 -9.85 -5.70 -11.00
N ILE A 114 -9.42 -4.58 -10.40
CA ILE A 114 -8.05 -4.08 -10.43
C ILE A 114 -7.58 -3.89 -8.99
N SER A 115 -6.50 -4.57 -8.62
CA SER A 115 -5.87 -4.38 -7.32
C SER A 115 -4.77 -3.32 -7.41
N LEU A 116 -4.73 -2.39 -6.47
CA LEU A 116 -3.80 -1.26 -6.43
C LEU A 116 -2.85 -1.41 -5.24
N HIS A 117 -1.63 -0.90 -5.38
CA HIS A 117 -0.75 -0.68 -4.23
C HIS A 117 -0.10 0.70 -4.31
N PRO A 118 -0.65 1.72 -3.62
CA PRO A 118 0.04 2.99 -3.44
C PRO A 118 1.35 2.77 -2.66
N LEU A 119 2.50 3.09 -3.27
CA LEU A 119 3.81 2.91 -2.64
C LEU A 119 4.17 4.09 -1.72
N PHE A 120 3.16 4.63 -1.05
CA PHE A 120 3.24 5.72 -0.08
C PHE A 120 2.22 5.53 1.04
N GLY A 121 2.50 6.10 2.19
CA GLY A 121 1.62 6.00 3.35
C GLY A 121 0.61 7.15 3.47
N PRO A 122 -0.36 7.03 4.39
CA PRO A 122 -1.45 8.00 4.58
C PRO A 122 -0.99 9.37 5.09
N THR A 123 0.26 9.51 5.52
CA THR A 123 0.86 10.75 6.00
C THR A 123 1.51 11.59 4.90
N ALA A 124 1.52 11.10 3.67
CA ALA A 124 2.02 11.85 2.52
C ALA A 124 1.20 13.14 2.32
N ARG A 125 1.90 14.27 2.32
CA ARG A 125 1.27 15.60 2.12
C ARG A 125 0.98 15.86 0.64
N LYS A 126 1.91 15.48 -0.22
CA LYS A 126 1.82 15.46 -1.69
C LYS A 126 2.14 14.05 -2.15
N ILE A 127 1.51 13.63 -3.22
CA ILE A 127 1.74 12.29 -3.81
C ILE A 127 2.41 12.38 -5.17
N ASP A 128 2.60 13.57 -5.70
CA ASP A 128 3.32 13.81 -6.94
C ASP A 128 4.73 13.21 -6.90
N GLY A 129 5.09 12.48 -7.94
CA GLY A 129 6.35 11.73 -8.04
C GLY A 129 6.40 10.39 -7.31
N TYR A 130 5.42 10.06 -6.44
CA TYR A 130 5.34 8.71 -5.87
C TYR A 130 4.82 7.70 -6.89
N SER A 131 5.01 6.43 -6.60
CA SER A 131 4.56 5.34 -7.46
C SER A 131 3.29 4.66 -6.93
N ILE A 132 2.51 4.11 -7.86
CA ILE A 132 1.40 3.20 -7.59
C ILE A 132 1.51 1.98 -8.49
N ALA A 133 1.46 0.80 -7.91
CA ALA A 133 1.32 -0.43 -8.68
C ALA A 133 -0.17 -0.66 -9.02
N VAL A 134 -0.42 -1.02 -10.28
CA VAL A 134 -1.75 -1.34 -10.83
C VAL A 134 -1.70 -2.77 -11.32
N ILE A 135 -2.50 -3.62 -10.72
CA ILE A 135 -2.56 -5.06 -10.98
C ILE A 135 -3.92 -5.40 -11.58
N PRO A 136 -4.03 -5.52 -12.92
CA PRO A 136 -5.25 -5.99 -13.54
C PRO A 136 -5.46 -7.47 -13.20
N VAL A 137 -6.56 -7.78 -12.51
CA VAL A 137 -6.90 -9.14 -12.10
C VAL A 137 -7.95 -9.71 -13.04
N ARG A 138 -9.02 -8.94 -13.30
CA ARG A 138 -10.11 -9.36 -14.18
C ARG A 138 -10.70 -8.18 -14.94
N GLY A 139 -10.82 -8.31 -16.27
CA GLY A 139 -11.36 -7.31 -17.20
C GLY A 139 -10.30 -6.33 -17.72
N GLU A 140 -10.63 -5.68 -18.83
CA GLU A 140 -9.71 -4.78 -19.54
C GLU A 140 -10.32 -3.40 -19.82
N ILE A 141 -11.63 -3.22 -19.55
CA ILE A 141 -12.37 -2.00 -19.95
C ILE A 141 -11.86 -0.78 -19.19
N PHE A 142 -11.56 -0.95 -17.88
CA PHE A 142 -11.17 0.15 -17.00
C PHE A 142 -9.66 0.35 -16.84
N LEU A 143 -8.82 -0.58 -17.28
CA LEU A 143 -7.38 -0.52 -17.03
C LEU A 143 -6.75 0.80 -17.48
N ASN A 144 -6.98 1.20 -18.73
CA ASN A 144 -6.44 2.46 -19.26
C ASN A 144 -6.95 3.68 -18.49
N SER A 145 -8.22 3.67 -18.08
CA SER A 145 -8.81 4.78 -17.32
C SER A 145 -8.23 4.89 -15.92
N VAL A 146 -7.94 3.77 -15.26
CA VAL A 146 -7.24 3.73 -13.97
C VAL A 146 -5.82 4.27 -14.11
N VAL A 147 -5.08 3.83 -15.13
CA VAL A 147 -3.72 4.30 -15.41
C VAL A 147 -3.71 5.82 -15.63
N GLU A 148 -4.56 6.33 -16.50
CA GLU A 148 -4.62 7.76 -16.80
C GLU A 148 -5.11 8.60 -15.61
N LEU A 149 -6.06 8.09 -14.83
CA LEU A 149 -6.51 8.75 -13.60
C LEU A 149 -5.34 8.98 -12.63
N PHE A 150 -4.55 7.94 -12.34
CA PHE A 150 -3.44 8.06 -11.39
C PHE A 150 -2.26 8.86 -11.94
N LYS A 151 -1.97 8.79 -13.24
CA LYS A 151 -1.02 9.71 -13.89
C LYS A 151 -1.47 11.16 -13.79
N SER A 152 -2.76 11.44 -13.96
CA SER A 152 -3.30 12.80 -13.92
C SER A 152 -3.16 13.50 -12.56
N VAL A 153 -2.91 12.75 -11.49
CA VAL A 153 -2.61 13.25 -10.15
C VAL A 153 -1.13 13.22 -9.79
N GLY A 154 -0.25 13.03 -10.79
CA GLY A 154 1.20 13.10 -10.65
C GLY A 154 1.87 11.79 -10.21
N LEU A 155 1.17 10.67 -10.20
CA LEU A 155 1.76 9.38 -9.80
C LEU A 155 2.49 8.70 -10.97
N ASN A 156 3.60 8.05 -10.66
CA ASN A 156 4.25 7.09 -11.54
C ASN A 156 3.48 5.77 -11.49
N VAL A 157 2.84 5.38 -12.59
CA VAL A 157 2.00 4.18 -12.65
C VAL A 157 2.81 3.00 -13.18
N VAL A 158 2.87 1.92 -12.40
CA VAL A 158 3.51 0.67 -12.77
C VAL A 158 2.44 -0.40 -12.91
N VAL A 159 2.19 -0.87 -14.14
CA VAL A 159 1.30 -2.01 -14.38
C VAL A 159 2.12 -3.29 -14.27
N THR A 160 1.68 -4.22 -13.43
CA THR A 160 2.44 -5.44 -13.11
C THR A 160 1.50 -6.59 -12.75
N SER A 161 2.05 -7.80 -12.63
CA SER A 161 1.31 -8.99 -12.16
C SER A 161 1.37 -9.14 -10.64
N PRO A 162 0.46 -9.92 -10.02
CA PRO A 162 0.52 -10.22 -8.58
C PRO A 162 1.86 -10.81 -8.15
N ARG A 163 2.38 -11.75 -8.94
CA ARG A 163 3.63 -12.45 -8.69
C ARG A 163 4.83 -11.50 -8.74
N GLU A 164 4.99 -10.79 -9.84
CA GLU A 164 6.11 -9.85 -10.03
C GLU A 164 6.11 -8.77 -8.95
N HIS A 165 4.93 -8.20 -8.64
CA HIS A 165 4.76 -7.25 -7.55
C HIS A 165 5.29 -7.80 -6.23
N ASP A 166 4.84 -8.99 -5.81
CA ASP A 166 5.20 -9.53 -4.50
C ASP A 166 6.66 -10.01 -4.44
N GLU A 167 7.22 -10.52 -5.54
CA GLU A 167 8.66 -10.81 -5.64
C GLU A 167 9.50 -9.53 -5.41
N ILE A 168 9.16 -8.41 -6.06
CA ILE A 168 9.86 -7.12 -5.88
C ILE A 168 9.63 -6.57 -4.46
N MET A 169 8.38 -6.57 -3.98
CA MET A 169 8.05 -6.06 -2.65
C MET A 169 8.64 -6.90 -1.52
N SER A 170 8.98 -8.17 -1.76
CA SER A 170 9.71 -8.98 -0.79
C SER A 170 11.07 -8.36 -0.42
N VAL A 171 11.74 -7.71 -1.35
CA VAL A 171 12.99 -7.00 -1.09
C VAL A 171 12.74 -5.57 -0.61
N ILE A 172 11.92 -4.80 -1.35
CA ILE A 172 11.68 -3.38 -1.10
C ILE A 172 10.90 -3.13 0.21
N GLN A 173 10.03 -4.05 0.62
CA GLN A 173 9.27 -3.91 1.87
C GLN A 173 9.67 -4.94 2.92
N VAL A 174 9.65 -6.26 2.61
CA VAL A 174 9.87 -7.27 3.66
C VAL A 174 11.29 -7.17 4.22
N ALA A 175 12.32 -7.25 3.38
CA ALA A 175 13.72 -7.17 3.85
C ALA A 175 14.04 -5.79 4.44
N HIS A 176 13.59 -4.71 3.81
CA HIS A 176 13.79 -3.34 4.29
C HIS A 176 13.17 -3.12 5.68
N HIS A 177 11.90 -3.49 5.88
CA HIS A 177 11.26 -3.37 7.20
C HIS A 177 11.98 -4.24 8.22
N MET A 178 12.36 -5.48 7.86
CA MET A 178 13.05 -6.40 8.75
C MET A 178 14.39 -5.83 9.24
N ALA A 179 15.17 -5.19 8.35
CA ALA A 179 16.45 -4.56 8.72
C ALA A 179 16.26 -3.51 9.83
N TYR A 180 15.27 -2.63 9.71
CA TYR A 180 15.03 -1.60 10.72
C TYR A 180 14.37 -2.15 11.99
N LEU A 181 13.48 -3.14 11.88
CA LEU A 181 12.88 -3.80 13.06
C LEU A 181 13.95 -4.54 13.87
N SER A 182 14.87 -5.25 13.19
CA SER A 182 15.99 -5.94 13.84
C SER A 182 16.92 -4.95 14.54
N MET A 183 17.24 -3.82 13.89
CA MET A 183 18.05 -2.77 14.52
C MET A 183 17.36 -2.17 15.76
N ALA A 184 16.04 -1.92 15.68
CA ALA A 184 15.29 -1.41 16.83
C ALA A 184 15.30 -2.41 18.00
N LEU A 185 15.14 -3.71 17.72
CA LEU A 185 15.17 -4.79 18.71
C LEU A 185 16.58 -4.92 19.33
N THR A 186 17.63 -4.88 18.50
CA THR A 186 19.03 -4.92 18.97
C THR A 186 19.31 -3.76 19.95
N LEU A 187 18.91 -2.53 19.63
CA LEU A 187 19.09 -1.39 20.52
C LEU A 187 18.35 -1.59 21.85
N TRP A 188 17.10 -2.05 21.77
CA TRP A 188 16.24 -2.25 22.94
C TRP A 188 16.76 -3.34 23.90
N GLU A 189 17.25 -4.45 23.36
CA GLU A 189 17.75 -5.58 24.14
C GLU A 189 19.18 -5.35 24.71
N SER A 190 19.96 -4.48 24.05
CA SER A 190 21.37 -4.30 24.40
C SER A 190 21.64 -3.11 25.31
N LEU A 191 20.78 -2.08 25.35
CA LEU A 191 21.07 -0.81 26.02
C LEU A 191 19.84 -0.24 26.74
N SER A 192 20.07 0.42 27.88
CA SER A 192 18.99 1.16 28.54
C SER A 192 18.59 2.42 27.75
N PRO A 193 17.34 2.92 27.93
CA PRO A 193 16.89 4.15 27.25
C PRO A 193 17.79 5.35 27.55
N GLU A 194 18.33 5.46 28.76
CA GLU A 194 19.21 6.54 29.19
C GLU A 194 20.55 6.51 28.42
N ILE A 195 21.11 5.31 28.22
CA ILE A 195 22.33 5.11 27.44
C ILE A 195 22.09 5.45 25.99
N ILE A 196 20.98 4.96 25.41
CA ILE A 196 20.60 5.29 24.03
C ILE A 196 20.49 6.82 23.85
N ALA A 197 19.80 7.50 24.76
CA ALA A 197 19.64 8.96 24.69
C ALA A 197 20.97 9.69 24.76
N LYS A 198 21.86 9.30 25.69
CA LYS A 198 23.15 9.94 25.94
C LYS A 198 24.14 9.76 24.79
N TYR A 199 24.17 8.55 24.17
CA TYR A 199 25.17 8.20 23.15
C TYR A 199 24.62 8.22 21.72
N SER A 200 23.39 8.71 21.50
CA SER A 200 22.78 8.78 20.16
C SER A 200 23.60 9.65 19.21
N THR A 201 24.12 9.01 18.17
CA THR A 201 24.77 9.71 17.05
C THR A 201 23.77 10.45 16.17
N ARG A 202 24.25 11.37 15.35
CA ARG A 202 23.42 12.07 14.35
C ARG A 202 22.72 11.08 13.39
N SER A 203 23.42 10.02 12.99
CA SER A 203 22.87 8.96 12.14
C SER A 203 21.71 8.24 12.83
N LEU A 204 21.91 7.77 14.07
CA LEU A 204 20.86 7.07 14.82
C LEU A 204 19.62 7.96 15.06
N ARG A 205 19.83 9.26 15.33
CA ARG A 205 18.70 10.20 15.45
C ARG A 205 17.89 10.35 14.15
N ARG A 206 18.53 10.28 12.97
CA ARG A 206 17.81 10.22 11.69
C ARG A 206 16.99 8.94 11.56
N THR A 207 17.54 7.80 11.98
CA THR A 207 16.83 6.51 11.97
C THR A 207 15.59 6.54 12.88
N SER A 208 15.55 7.36 13.91
CA SER A 208 14.39 7.48 14.80
C SER A 208 13.09 7.88 14.07
N SER A 209 13.19 8.63 12.97
CA SER A 209 12.03 8.98 12.13
C SER A 209 11.47 7.75 11.43
N ILE A 210 12.34 6.81 11.02
CA ILE A 210 11.94 5.52 10.43
C ILE A 210 11.23 4.67 11.49
N PHE A 211 11.79 4.59 12.72
CA PHE A 211 11.12 3.87 13.83
C PHE A 211 9.73 4.43 14.13
N LYS A 212 9.56 5.75 14.12
CA LYS A 212 8.24 6.38 14.29
C LYS A 212 7.28 6.00 13.17
N MET A 213 7.73 6.00 11.93
CA MET A 213 6.94 5.59 10.77
C MET A 213 6.54 4.11 10.87
N LEU A 214 7.48 3.21 11.20
CA LEU A 214 7.22 1.78 11.39
C LEU A 214 6.20 1.54 12.51
N ARG A 215 6.36 2.22 13.66
CA ARG A 215 5.40 2.15 14.76
C ARG A 215 3.98 2.56 14.34
N GLY A 216 3.86 3.64 13.57
CA GLY A 216 2.57 4.13 13.08
C GLY A 216 1.87 3.19 12.09
N ASN A 217 2.64 2.29 11.44
CA ASN A 217 2.16 1.35 10.44
C ASN A 217 2.38 -0.12 10.83
N LEU A 218 2.64 -0.41 12.11
CA LEU A 218 3.09 -1.73 12.55
C LEU A 218 2.13 -2.85 12.14
N ARG A 219 0.83 -2.60 12.14
CA ARG A 219 -0.17 -3.57 11.70
C ARG A 219 0.03 -3.96 10.22
N VAL A 220 0.14 -2.98 9.34
CA VAL A 220 0.35 -3.22 7.90
C VAL A 220 1.70 -3.91 7.66
N ILE A 221 2.73 -3.52 8.42
CA ILE A 221 4.05 -4.15 8.33
C ILE A 221 3.99 -5.63 8.73
N LYS A 222 3.27 -5.98 9.80
CA LYS A 222 3.06 -7.38 10.19
C LYS A 222 2.34 -8.15 9.08
N GLU A 223 1.28 -7.59 8.51
CA GLU A 223 0.55 -8.18 7.38
C GLU A 223 1.48 -8.44 6.18
N ILE A 224 2.33 -7.47 5.81
CA ILE A 224 3.33 -7.63 4.74
C ILE A 224 4.31 -8.77 5.07
N GLN A 225 4.81 -8.82 6.31
CA GLN A 225 5.76 -9.84 6.75
C GLN A 225 5.15 -11.26 6.75
N GLU A 226 3.89 -11.38 7.07
CA GLU A 226 3.18 -12.66 7.20
C GLU A 226 2.62 -13.17 5.86
N LEU A 227 2.11 -12.26 5.02
CA LEU A 227 1.36 -12.63 3.82
C LEU A 227 2.21 -12.70 2.54
N ASN A 228 3.34 -11.99 2.46
CA ASN A 228 4.18 -12.05 1.25
C ASN A 228 4.89 -13.40 1.16
N VAL A 229 4.45 -14.23 0.22
CA VAL A 229 4.93 -15.61 0.04
C VAL A 229 6.42 -15.70 -0.34
N TYR A 230 7.01 -14.62 -0.85
CA TYR A 230 8.44 -14.53 -1.17
C TYR A 230 9.27 -13.95 -0.01
N GLY A 231 8.62 -13.57 1.11
CA GLY A 231 9.25 -12.91 2.24
C GLY A 231 10.39 -13.72 2.87
N ASP A 232 10.25 -15.04 2.98
CA ASP A 232 11.30 -15.91 3.54
C ASP A 232 12.59 -15.85 2.76
N ARG A 233 12.52 -15.84 1.44
CA ARG A 233 13.70 -15.72 0.58
C ARG A 233 14.41 -14.38 0.79
N ALA A 234 13.66 -13.30 0.87
CA ALA A 234 14.21 -11.95 1.08
C ALA A 234 14.83 -11.80 2.48
N ARG A 235 14.21 -12.36 3.52
CA ARG A 235 14.76 -12.40 4.89
C ARG A 235 16.06 -13.19 4.95
N LYS A 236 16.12 -14.39 4.34
CA LYS A 236 17.34 -15.21 4.26
C LYS A 236 18.47 -14.45 3.56
N LYS A 237 18.16 -13.75 2.45
CA LYS A 237 19.17 -12.94 1.75
C LYS A 237 19.69 -11.78 2.60
N LEU A 238 18.83 -11.10 3.34
CA LEU A 238 19.26 -10.05 4.29
C LEU A 238 20.19 -10.62 5.37
N ILE A 239 19.85 -11.76 5.97
CA ILE A 239 20.68 -12.43 6.98
C ILE A 239 22.03 -12.84 6.39
N GLU A 240 22.06 -13.39 5.18
CA GLU A 240 23.30 -13.72 4.46
C GLU A 240 24.20 -12.48 4.29
N CYS A 241 23.63 -11.36 3.83
CA CYS A 241 24.38 -10.12 3.67
C CYS A 241 24.95 -9.60 4.99
N ILE A 242 24.17 -9.65 6.07
CA ILE A 242 24.64 -9.28 7.42
C ILE A 242 25.79 -10.19 7.87
N GLY A 243 25.65 -11.51 7.66
CA GLY A 243 26.71 -12.50 7.98
C GLY A 243 28.00 -12.26 7.23
N ARG A 244 27.92 -11.97 5.91
CA ARG A 244 29.11 -11.64 5.08
C ARG A 244 29.83 -10.40 5.59
N LEU A 245 29.11 -9.35 5.98
CA LEU A 245 29.69 -8.13 6.55
C LEU A 245 30.31 -8.39 7.94
N GLY A 246 29.65 -9.21 8.76
CA GLY A 246 30.15 -9.62 10.08
C GLY A 246 31.44 -10.46 9.99
N ALA A 247 31.61 -11.27 8.95
CA ALA A 247 32.82 -12.04 8.68
C ALA A 247 34.00 -11.17 8.19
N ARG A 248 33.79 -9.87 7.96
CA ARG A 248 34.78 -8.90 7.48
C ARG A 248 35.43 -9.30 6.14
N ASP A 249 34.72 -10.02 5.27
CA ASP A 249 35.18 -10.39 3.96
C ASP A 249 35.42 -9.13 3.09
N PRO A 250 36.68 -8.92 2.58
CA PRO A 250 36.99 -7.74 1.78
C PRO A 250 36.14 -7.58 0.52
N ARG A 251 35.71 -8.68 -0.12
CA ARG A 251 34.84 -8.64 -1.31
C ARG A 251 33.47 -8.06 -0.97
N SER A 252 32.95 -8.35 0.24
CA SER A 252 31.67 -7.80 0.68
C SER A 252 31.71 -6.30 0.87
N TRP A 253 32.84 -5.74 1.30
CA TRP A 253 33.01 -4.31 1.43
C TRP A 253 33.10 -3.60 0.07
N ALA A 254 33.77 -4.19 -0.93
CA ALA A 254 33.78 -3.68 -2.30
C ALA A 254 32.36 -3.67 -2.91
N ASP A 255 31.55 -4.73 -2.66
CA ASP A 255 30.13 -4.75 -3.07
C ASP A 255 29.32 -3.64 -2.40
N VAL A 256 29.57 -3.34 -1.13
CA VAL A 256 28.90 -2.23 -0.39
C VAL A 256 29.29 -0.88 -0.98
N GLU A 257 30.57 -0.64 -1.26
CA GLU A 257 31.01 0.62 -1.87
C GLU A 257 30.29 0.87 -3.20
N LYS A 258 30.26 -0.11 -4.08
CA LYS A 258 29.53 -0.04 -5.35
C LYS A 258 28.03 0.22 -5.15
N ALA A 259 27.38 -0.48 -4.22
CA ALA A 259 25.96 -0.30 -3.95
C ALA A 259 25.67 1.12 -3.41
N LEU A 260 26.53 1.67 -2.54
CA LEU A 260 26.39 3.02 -1.99
C LEU A 260 26.69 4.13 -3.00
N GLU A 261 27.41 3.84 -4.08
CA GLU A 261 27.59 4.77 -5.19
C GLU A 261 26.36 4.81 -6.12
N GLU A 262 25.73 3.67 -6.39
CA GLU A 262 24.66 3.54 -7.38
C GLU A 262 23.26 3.80 -6.80
N LEU A 263 22.92 3.20 -5.65
CA LEU A 263 21.57 3.31 -5.09
C LEU A 263 21.08 4.76 -4.86
N PRO A 264 21.90 5.72 -4.36
CA PRO A 264 21.43 7.09 -4.18
C PRO A 264 21.13 7.85 -5.47
N ARG A 265 21.60 7.35 -6.62
CA ARG A 265 21.31 7.93 -7.95
C ARG A 265 19.99 7.43 -8.52
N ILE A 266 19.50 6.28 -8.00
CA ILE A 266 18.28 5.61 -8.46
C ILE A 266 17.08 6.02 -7.59
N LEU A 267 17.32 6.22 -6.28
CA LEU A 267 16.30 6.54 -5.27
C LEU A 267 16.07 8.06 -5.15
#